data_1ae29248d091790e179d773e1b31838d
#
_entry.id   1ae29248d091790e179d773e1b31838d
#
_cell.length_a   1.000
_cell.length_b   1.000
_cell.length_c   1.000
_cell.angle_alpha   90.00
_cell.angle_beta   90.00
_cell.angle_gamma   90.00
#
_symmetry.space_group_name_H-M   'P 1'
#
loop_
_entity.id
_entity.type
_entity.pdbx_description
1 polymer ?
#
loop_
_entity_poly.entity_id
_entity_poly.type
_entity_poly.pdbx_seq_one_letter_code
_entity_poly.pdbx_strand_id
1 'polypeptide(L)'
;VCMSSTGTARKNIQDFFTVHEINFIPVIVPVGQKSKDWYLRGDCDMYGTDRSGLASNRTTFQDAEWHIILPEIISKEPLGPVVKYGDQKFSDIVRWTVYVLFIAEELGITSENIEDFIEHKDPNIQRFMGELNGKDHPHLGAKLGLNSTWASDIIREVGNYREIYERNLGEKTP
;
A
#
# COMPACT_ATOMS: atom_id res chain seq x y z
N VAL A 1 -2.88 26.47 -5.95
CA VAL A 1 -2.65 25.07 -5.54
C VAL A 1 -1.30 24.95 -4.87
N CYS A 2 -1.24 24.50 -3.61
CA CYS A 2 0.01 24.20 -2.92
C CYS A 2 0.59 22.86 -3.36
N MET A 3 1.86 22.90 -3.75
CA MET A 3 2.58 21.74 -4.25
C MET A 3 3.98 21.70 -3.65
N SER A 4 4.46 20.51 -3.26
CA SER A 4 5.86 20.34 -2.83
C SER A 4 6.82 20.77 -3.93
N SER A 5 7.93 21.40 -3.56
CA SER A 5 8.99 21.74 -4.51
C SER A 5 9.70 20.50 -5.07
N THR A 6 9.52 19.33 -4.46
CA THR A 6 10.13 18.05 -4.85
C THR A 6 9.07 16.98 -5.11
N GLY A 7 9.49 15.91 -5.81
CA GLY A 7 8.64 14.77 -6.11
C GLY A 7 7.86 14.90 -7.41
N THR A 8 7.19 13.83 -7.79
CA THR A 8 6.44 13.68 -9.05
C THR A 8 5.07 14.35 -9.00
N ALA A 9 4.45 14.44 -7.82
CA ALA A 9 3.10 14.97 -7.62
C ALA A 9 2.94 16.38 -8.22
N ARG A 10 3.94 17.27 -8.05
CA ARG A 10 3.90 18.61 -8.64
C ARG A 10 3.78 18.59 -10.16
N LYS A 11 4.61 17.78 -10.82
CA LYS A 11 4.60 17.66 -12.28
C LYS A 11 3.27 17.10 -12.76
N ASN A 12 2.78 16.05 -12.11
CA ASN A 12 1.50 15.43 -12.46
C ASN A 12 0.33 16.42 -12.35
N ILE A 13 0.30 17.25 -11.30
CA ILE A 13 -0.70 18.31 -11.13
C ILE A 13 -0.59 19.32 -12.27
N GLN A 14 0.60 19.82 -12.56
CA GLN A 14 0.82 20.79 -13.63
C GLN A 14 0.41 20.23 -15.00
N ASP A 15 0.79 19.00 -15.32
CA ASP A 15 0.44 18.33 -16.57
C ASP A 15 -1.08 18.15 -16.67
N PHE A 16 -1.76 17.71 -15.60
CA PHE A 16 -3.21 17.56 -15.58
C PHE A 16 -3.93 18.88 -15.86
N PHE A 17 -3.59 19.96 -15.17
CA PHE A 17 -4.23 21.26 -15.39
C PHE A 17 -3.93 21.80 -16.79
N THR A 18 -2.72 21.57 -17.30
CA THR A 18 -2.36 21.99 -18.66
C THR A 18 -3.17 21.24 -19.73
N VAL A 19 -3.29 19.91 -19.61
CA VAL A 19 -4.04 19.08 -20.57
C VAL A 19 -5.53 19.44 -20.58
N HIS A 20 -6.07 19.79 -19.41
CA HIS A 20 -7.48 20.16 -19.29
C HIS A 20 -7.75 21.67 -19.48
N GLU A 21 -6.73 22.44 -19.87
CA GLU A 21 -6.81 23.89 -20.11
C GLU A 21 -7.34 24.67 -18.89
N ILE A 22 -7.03 24.18 -17.67
CA ILE A 22 -7.46 24.81 -16.41
C ILE A 22 -6.37 25.75 -15.91
N ASN A 23 -6.69 27.01 -15.82
CA ASN A 23 -5.79 28.02 -15.26
C ASN A 23 -5.73 27.88 -13.73
N PHE A 24 -4.53 27.86 -13.17
CA PHE A 24 -4.31 27.83 -11.72
C PHE A 24 -3.05 28.60 -11.34
N ILE A 25 -2.97 29.01 -10.08
CA ILE A 25 -1.79 29.66 -9.51
C ILE A 25 -0.99 28.62 -8.71
N PRO A 26 0.22 28.26 -9.14
CA PRO A 26 1.07 27.33 -8.41
C PRO A 26 1.70 28.03 -7.19
N VAL A 27 1.55 27.45 -6.02
CA VAL A 27 2.21 27.85 -4.78
C VAL A 27 3.22 26.77 -4.42
N ILE A 28 4.50 27.06 -4.62
CA ILE A 28 5.57 26.08 -4.42
C ILE A 28 6.04 26.09 -2.97
N VAL A 29 5.78 25.00 -2.28
CA VAL A 29 6.15 24.82 -0.88
C VAL A 29 7.60 24.34 -0.78
N PRO A 30 8.47 25.06 -0.04
CA PRO A 30 9.89 24.72 0.08
C PRO A 30 10.15 23.33 0.68
N VAL A 31 11.33 22.78 0.42
CA VAL A 31 11.80 21.54 1.03
C VAL A 31 11.75 21.64 2.55
N GLY A 32 11.27 20.60 3.20
CA GLY A 32 11.14 20.54 4.67
C GLY A 32 9.86 21.14 5.22
N GLN A 33 9.05 21.80 4.39
CA GLN A 33 7.72 22.29 4.76
C GLN A 33 6.63 21.38 4.16
N LYS A 34 5.45 21.38 4.79
CA LYS A 34 4.32 20.52 4.37
C LYS A 34 3.25 21.35 3.67
N SER A 35 2.83 20.90 2.49
CA SER A 35 1.77 21.59 1.71
C SER A 35 0.45 21.71 2.47
N LYS A 36 0.12 20.75 3.35
CA LYS A 36 -1.06 20.82 4.21
C LYS A 36 -1.05 22.03 5.16
N ASP A 37 0.13 22.39 5.69
CA ASP A 37 0.23 23.49 6.66
C ASP A 37 0.04 24.84 5.96
N TRP A 38 0.49 24.98 4.71
CA TRP A 38 0.25 26.16 3.87
C TRP A 38 -1.23 26.28 3.49
N TYR A 39 -1.85 25.14 3.13
CA TYR A 39 -3.28 25.09 2.84
C TYR A 39 -4.13 25.48 4.05
N LEU A 40 -3.85 24.95 5.24
CA LEU A 40 -4.60 25.29 6.46
C LEU A 40 -4.43 26.76 6.91
N ARG A 41 -3.32 27.40 6.52
CA ARG A 41 -3.14 28.84 6.76
C ARG A 41 -3.86 29.76 5.74
N GLY A 42 -4.40 29.15 4.67
CA GLY A 42 -5.04 29.91 3.60
C GLY A 42 -4.08 30.47 2.54
N ASP A 43 -2.82 29.97 2.50
CA ASP A 43 -1.85 30.38 1.45
C ASP A 43 -2.24 29.82 0.07
N CYS A 44 -3.13 28.84 0.02
CA CYS A 44 -3.70 28.24 -1.19
C CYS A 44 -5.06 27.61 -0.89
N ASP A 45 -5.90 27.49 -1.93
CA ASP A 45 -7.27 26.94 -1.83
C ASP A 45 -7.31 25.42 -1.91
N MET A 46 -6.24 24.79 -2.38
CA MET A 46 -6.10 23.35 -2.48
C MET A 46 -4.63 22.91 -2.45
N TYR A 47 -4.39 21.67 -2.09
CA TYR A 47 -3.07 21.05 -2.19
C TYR A 47 -3.18 19.64 -2.74
N GLY A 48 -2.09 19.12 -3.32
CA GLY A 48 -2.02 17.80 -3.89
C GLY A 48 -0.90 16.97 -3.29
N THR A 49 -1.23 15.70 -3.01
CA THR A 49 -0.31 14.63 -2.61
C THR A 49 -0.99 13.29 -2.89
N ASP A 50 -0.38 12.17 -2.50
CA ASP A 50 -0.99 10.85 -2.63
C ASP A 50 -2.35 10.78 -1.93
N ARG A 51 -3.31 10.04 -2.52
CA ARG A 51 -4.66 9.94 -1.98
C ARG A 51 -4.70 9.41 -0.55
N SER A 52 -3.85 8.44 -0.22
CA SER A 52 -3.68 7.93 1.14
C SER A 52 -3.15 9.00 2.09
N GLY A 53 -2.22 9.84 1.61
CA GLY A 53 -1.70 10.99 2.35
C GLY A 53 -2.76 12.07 2.57
N LEU A 54 -3.64 12.33 1.58
CA LEU A 54 -4.78 13.24 1.73
C LEU A 54 -5.76 12.74 2.79
N ALA A 55 -6.13 11.45 2.73
CA ALA A 55 -7.03 10.83 3.69
C ALA A 55 -6.46 10.92 5.12
N SER A 56 -5.22 10.50 5.31
CA SER A 56 -4.53 10.58 6.61
C SER A 56 -4.39 12.01 7.13
N ASN A 57 -4.07 12.97 6.26
CA ASN A 57 -3.98 14.37 6.68
C ASN A 57 -5.35 14.93 7.11
N ARG A 58 -6.41 14.59 6.36
CA ARG A 58 -7.77 15.07 6.65
C ARG A 58 -8.24 14.65 8.04
N THR A 59 -7.92 13.44 8.51
CA THR A 59 -8.29 13.01 9.87
C THR A 59 -7.65 13.84 10.99
N THR A 60 -6.59 14.60 10.67
CA THR A 60 -5.90 15.47 11.62
C THR A 60 -6.41 16.93 11.61
N PHE A 61 -7.36 17.26 10.72
CA PHE A 61 -7.90 18.61 10.62
C PHE A 61 -9.00 18.82 11.66
N GLN A 62 -9.06 20.03 12.23
CA GLN A 62 -10.05 20.37 13.25
C GLN A 62 -11.49 20.26 12.70
N ASP A 63 -11.68 20.70 11.45
CA ASP A 63 -12.97 20.74 10.76
C ASP A 63 -12.93 19.84 9.52
N ALA A 64 -12.63 18.54 9.72
CA ALA A 64 -12.37 17.55 8.64
C ALA A 64 -13.52 17.45 7.62
N GLU A 65 -14.78 17.69 8.05
CA GLU A 65 -15.98 17.68 7.19
C GLU A 65 -16.01 18.83 6.18
N TRP A 66 -15.28 19.92 6.42
CA TRP A 66 -15.21 21.08 5.52
C TRP A 66 -14.15 20.91 4.42
N HIS A 67 -13.39 19.83 4.48
CA HIS A 67 -12.33 19.53 3.53
C HIS A 67 -12.71 18.32 2.66
N ILE A 68 -12.70 18.51 1.35
CA ILE A 68 -13.11 17.48 0.38
C ILE A 68 -11.89 16.96 -0.35
N ILE A 69 -11.77 15.64 -0.43
CA ILE A 69 -10.84 14.98 -1.36
C ILE A 69 -11.58 14.81 -2.68
N LEU A 70 -11.09 15.46 -3.73
CA LEU A 70 -11.70 15.37 -5.05
C LEU A 70 -11.64 13.96 -5.60
N PRO A 71 -12.67 13.47 -6.31
CA PRO A 71 -12.72 12.11 -6.83
C PRO A 71 -11.74 11.88 -7.99
N GLU A 72 -11.31 12.92 -8.67
CA GLU A 72 -10.41 12.84 -9.81
C GLU A 72 -9.04 12.29 -9.41
N ILE A 73 -8.60 11.26 -10.13
CA ILE A 73 -7.27 10.66 -9.99
C ILE A 73 -6.38 11.25 -11.08
N ILE A 74 -5.46 12.13 -10.68
CA ILE A 74 -4.57 12.86 -11.59
C ILE A 74 -3.47 11.94 -12.13
N SER A 75 -2.96 11.02 -11.32
CA SER A 75 -1.94 10.04 -11.71
C SER A 75 -2.07 8.77 -10.89
N LYS A 76 -1.46 7.69 -11.40
CA LYS A 76 -1.34 6.42 -10.67
C LYS A 76 0.14 6.09 -10.54
N GLU A 77 0.62 6.09 -9.32
CA GLU A 77 2.00 5.74 -8.98
C GLU A 77 1.98 4.51 -8.07
N PRO A 78 2.53 3.37 -8.51
CA PRO A 78 2.59 2.18 -7.68
C PRO A 78 3.53 2.42 -6.50
N LEU A 79 3.02 2.24 -5.29
CA LEU A 79 3.82 2.28 -4.06
C LEU A 79 4.27 0.87 -3.70
N GLY A 80 5.42 0.75 -3.05
CA GLY A 80 5.94 -0.52 -2.60
C GLY A 80 6.96 -0.37 -1.47
N PRO A 81 7.27 -1.45 -0.75
CA PRO A 81 8.31 -1.45 0.25
C PRO A 81 9.67 -1.11 -0.35
N VAL A 82 10.47 -0.35 0.37
CA VAL A 82 11.87 -0.02 0.00
C VAL A 82 12.80 -0.74 0.95
N VAL A 83 13.79 -1.44 0.39
CA VAL A 83 14.84 -2.13 1.15
C VAL A 83 16.21 -1.58 0.78
N LYS A 84 17.18 -1.72 1.70
CA LYS A 84 18.56 -1.31 1.45
C LYS A 84 19.15 -2.16 0.32
N TYR A 85 19.83 -1.51 -0.62
CA TYR A 85 20.55 -2.21 -1.68
C TYR A 85 21.72 -3.06 -1.11
N GLY A 86 21.95 -4.24 -1.73
CA GLY A 86 23.04 -5.14 -1.37
C GLY A 86 22.64 -6.35 -0.53
N ASP A 87 21.41 -6.40 -0.01
CA ASP A 87 20.86 -7.58 0.63
C ASP A 87 19.74 -8.18 -0.23
N GLN A 88 20.13 -8.97 -1.24
CA GLN A 88 19.20 -9.59 -2.17
C GLN A 88 18.27 -10.57 -1.46
N LYS A 89 18.77 -11.32 -0.48
CA LYS A 89 17.97 -12.30 0.25
C LYS A 89 16.85 -11.64 1.03
N PHE A 90 17.14 -10.55 1.74
CA PHE A 90 16.12 -9.78 2.44
C PHE A 90 15.13 -9.13 1.48
N SER A 91 15.62 -8.61 0.34
CA SER A 91 14.75 -8.05 -0.71
C SER A 91 13.76 -9.09 -1.25
N ASP A 92 14.23 -10.33 -1.45
CA ASP A 92 13.37 -11.43 -1.90
C ASP A 92 12.36 -11.84 -0.82
N ILE A 93 12.74 -11.88 0.45
CA ILE A 93 11.80 -12.13 1.56
C ILE A 93 10.69 -11.08 1.56
N VAL A 94 11.03 -9.80 1.52
CA VAL A 94 10.04 -8.70 1.52
C VAL A 94 9.11 -8.81 0.30
N ARG A 95 9.65 -9.07 -0.88
CA ARG A 95 8.86 -9.24 -2.11
C ARG A 95 7.88 -10.40 -2.00
N TRP A 96 8.36 -11.56 -1.57
CA TRP A 96 7.51 -12.75 -1.45
C TRP A 96 6.50 -12.62 -0.32
N THR A 97 6.81 -11.89 0.75
CA THR A 97 5.82 -11.56 1.79
C THR A 97 4.64 -10.80 1.18
N VAL A 98 4.89 -9.78 0.34
CA VAL A 98 3.81 -9.06 -0.34
C VAL A 98 3.02 -9.97 -1.27
N TYR A 99 3.69 -10.85 -2.03
CA TYR A 99 3.00 -11.77 -2.93
C TYR A 99 2.14 -12.78 -2.18
N VAL A 100 2.57 -13.27 -1.03
CA VAL A 100 1.78 -14.16 -0.17
C VAL A 100 0.45 -13.52 0.22
N LEU A 101 0.42 -12.23 0.52
CA LEU A 101 -0.82 -11.53 0.86
C LEU A 101 -1.83 -11.54 -0.30
N PHE A 102 -1.36 -11.33 -1.53
CA PHE A 102 -2.20 -11.39 -2.72
C PHE A 102 -2.65 -12.82 -3.05
N ILE A 103 -1.73 -13.78 -2.97
CA ILE A 103 -2.04 -15.19 -3.23
C ILE A 103 -3.09 -15.71 -2.24
N ALA A 104 -2.98 -15.36 -0.97
CA ALA A 104 -3.97 -15.74 0.04
C ALA A 104 -5.36 -15.13 -0.27
N GLU A 105 -5.42 -13.88 -0.71
CA GLU A 105 -6.67 -13.26 -1.13
C GLU A 105 -7.29 -13.98 -2.34
N GLU A 106 -6.50 -14.30 -3.36
CA GLU A 106 -6.94 -15.05 -4.55
C GLU A 106 -7.45 -16.45 -4.20
N LEU A 107 -6.83 -17.11 -3.21
CA LEU A 107 -7.26 -18.42 -2.72
C LEU A 107 -8.44 -18.34 -1.72
N GLY A 108 -8.87 -17.15 -1.33
CA GLY A 108 -9.91 -16.97 -0.32
C GLY A 108 -9.48 -17.33 1.11
N ILE A 109 -8.15 -17.35 1.36
CA ILE A 109 -7.58 -17.65 2.68
C ILE A 109 -7.48 -16.36 3.48
N THR A 110 -8.02 -16.36 4.69
CA THR A 110 -8.01 -15.23 5.63
C THR A 110 -7.42 -15.63 6.98
N SER A 111 -7.14 -14.66 7.83
CA SER A 111 -6.70 -14.93 9.21
C SER A 111 -7.75 -15.73 10.01
N GLU A 112 -9.04 -15.59 9.67
CA GLU A 112 -10.14 -16.24 10.37
C GLU A 112 -10.36 -17.69 9.92
N ASN A 113 -10.12 -18.00 8.62
CA ASN A 113 -10.45 -19.30 8.06
C ASN A 113 -9.24 -20.18 7.70
N ILE A 114 -8.00 -19.71 7.93
CA ILE A 114 -6.78 -20.41 7.51
C ILE A 114 -6.69 -21.85 8.04
N GLU A 115 -7.23 -22.12 9.22
CA GLU A 115 -7.21 -23.45 9.82
C GLU A 115 -8.10 -24.45 9.06
N ASP A 116 -9.08 -23.99 8.29
CA ASP A 116 -9.95 -24.83 7.46
C ASP A 116 -9.20 -25.38 6.22
N PHE A 117 -8.01 -24.80 5.92
CA PHE A 117 -7.18 -25.20 4.78
C PHE A 117 -6.06 -26.20 5.14
N ILE A 118 -5.97 -26.61 6.41
CA ILE A 118 -5.09 -27.71 6.85
C ILE A 118 -5.56 -29.00 6.20
N GLU A 119 -4.61 -29.80 5.66
CA GLU A 119 -4.88 -31.04 4.93
C GLU A 119 -5.82 -30.86 3.71
N HIS A 120 -5.81 -29.68 3.10
CA HIS A 120 -6.61 -29.41 1.91
C HIS A 120 -6.15 -30.28 0.72
N LYS A 121 -7.10 -30.69 -0.14
CA LYS A 121 -6.79 -31.64 -1.26
C LYS A 121 -6.07 -30.98 -2.44
N ASP A 122 -6.17 -29.67 -2.61
CA ASP A 122 -5.50 -28.92 -3.68
C ASP A 122 -3.99 -28.78 -3.38
N PRO A 123 -3.10 -29.30 -4.26
CA PRO A 123 -1.67 -29.22 -4.06
C PRO A 123 -1.12 -27.79 -3.99
N ASN A 124 -1.78 -26.80 -4.59
CA ASN A 124 -1.36 -25.40 -4.51
C ASN A 124 -1.58 -24.86 -3.09
N ILE A 125 -2.74 -25.19 -2.51
CA ILE A 125 -3.06 -24.82 -1.13
C ILE A 125 -2.14 -25.55 -0.16
N GLN A 126 -1.89 -26.85 -0.36
CA GLN A 126 -0.93 -27.60 0.47
C GLN A 126 0.48 -27.00 0.43
N ARG A 127 0.95 -26.52 -0.74
CA ARG A 127 2.23 -25.79 -0.84
C ARG A 127 2.19 -24.47 -0.09
N PHE A 128 1.10 -23.73 -0.23
CA PHE A 128 0.90 -22.48 0.50
C PHE A 128 0.91 -22.69 2.01
N MET A 129 0.21 -23.72 2.49
CA MET A 129 0.16 -24.10 3.90
C MET A 129 1.49 -24.67 4.43
N GLY A 130 2.41 -25.05 3.54
CA GLY A 130 3.70 -25.66 3.90
C GLY A 130 3.63 -27.15 4.19
N GLU A 131 2.57 -27.83 3.75
CA GLU A 131 2.31 -29.26 4.02
C GLU A 131 3.01 -30.18 3.03
N LEU A 132 3.23 -29.74 1.79
CA LEU A 132 3.98 -30.50 0.79
C LEU A 132 5.49 -30.35 1.01
N ASN A 133 6.05 -31.25 1.78
CA ASN A 133 7.46 -31.31 2.11
C ASN A 133 8.04 -32.67 1.70
N GLY A 134 9.06 -32.69 0.85
CA GLY A 134 9.73 -33.92 0.42
C GLY A 134 10.91 -33.65 -0.50
N LYS A 135 11.62 -34.71 -0.91
CA LYS A 135 12.76 -34.60 -1.85
C LYS A 135 12.33 -34.01 -3.19
N ASP A 136 11.12 -34.37 -3.64
CA ASP A 136 10.56 -33.95 -4.93
C ASP A 136 9.76 -32.61 -4.80
N HIS A 137 9.43 -32.20 -3.58
CA HIS A 137 8.69 -30.99 -3.29
C HIS A 137 9.32 -30.23 -2.11
N PRO A 138 10.51 -29.61 -2.32
CA PRO A 138 11.11 -28.78 -1.27
C PRO A 138 10.17 -27.61 -0.96
N HIS A 139 9.97 -27.32 0.34
CA HIS A 139 9.16 -26.17 0.71
C HIS A 139 9.75 -24.86 0.16
N LEU A 140 8.88 -23.98 -0.33
CA LEU A 140 9.29 -22.76 -1.03
C LEU A 140 10.10 -21.81 -0.14
N GLY A 141 9.84 -21.82 1.17
CA GLY A 141 10.57 -21.00 2.15
C GLY A 141 12.05 -21.37 2.28
N ALA A 142 12.47 -22.61 1.97
CA ALA A 142 13.86 -23.05 2.13
C ALA A 142 14.86 -22.19 1.36
N LYS A 143 14.52 -21.76 0.13
CA LYS A 143 15.36 -20.86 -0.69
C LYS A 143 15.51 -19.47 -0.09
N LEU A 144 14.53 -19.03 0.68
CA LEU A 144 14.55 -17.79 1.43
C LEU A 144 15.19 -17.94 2.82
N GLY A 145 15.46 -19.20 3.24
CA GLY A 145 15.96 -19.53 4.59
C GLY A 145 14.88 -19.43 5.66
N LEU A 146 13.63 -19.61 5.27
CA LEU A 146 12.45 -19.59 6.13
C LEU A 146 11.94 -21.03 6.35
N ASN A 147 11.08 -21.23 7.33
CA ASN A 147 10.42 -22.49 7.59
C ASN A 147 9.40 -22.86 6.49
N SER A 148 8.81 -24.04 6.56
CA SER A 148 7.81 -24.48 5.58
C SER A 148 6.49 -23.73 5.69
N THR A 149 6.12 -23.29 6.89
CA THR A 149 4.84 -22.64 7.21
C THR A 149 4.88 -21.11 7.09
N TRP A 150 6.02 -20.53 6.66
CA TRP A 150 6.21 -19.09 6.64
C TRP A 150 5.07 -18.30 5.99
N ALA A 151 4.48 -18.84 4.91
CA ALA A 151 3.39 -18.17 4.20
C ALA A 151 2.08 -18.20 5.02
N SER A 152 1.72 -19.37 5.54
CA SER A 152 0.56 -19.49 6.41
C SER A 152 0.73 -18.74 7.73
N ASP A 153 1.96 -18.67 8.27
CA ASP A 153 2.25 -17.91 9.49
C ASP A 153 2.00 -16.41 9.28
N ILE A 154 2.37 -15.86 8.10
CA ILE A 154 2.06 -14.46 7.77
C ILE A 154 0.55 -14.21 7.81
N ILE A 155 -0.25 -15.09 7.18
CA ILE A 155 -1.70 -14.90 7.12
C ILE A 155 -2.35 -15.04 8.50
N ARG A 156 -1.89 -15.96 9.34
CA ARG A 156 -2.36 -16.05 10.74
C ARG A 156 -2.15 -14.75 11.49
N GLU A 157 -0.99 -14.13 11.32
CA GLU A 157 -0.61 -12.95 12.09
C GLU A 157 -1.24 -11.65 11.57
N VAL A 158 -1.29 -11.47 10.26
CA VAL A 158 -1.67 -10.17 9.67
C VAL A 158 -2.86 -10.22 8.71
N GLY A 159 -3.32 -11.41 8.33
CA GLY A 159 -4.37 -11.60 7.33
C GLY A 159 -3.86 -11.44 5.91
N ASN A 160 -4.76 -11.59 4.93
CA ASN A 160 -4.48 -11.37 3.52
C ASN A 160 -4.47 -9.86 3.16
N TYR A 161 -4.20 -9.53 1.89
CA TYR A 161 -4.11 -8.14 1.45
C TYR A 161 -5.41 -7.36 1.67
N ARG A 162 -6.57 -7.96 1.39
CA ARG A 162 -7.87 -7.34 1.62
C ARG A 162 -8.10 -7.02 3.09
N GLU A 163 -7.79 -7.94 4.00
CA GLU A 163 -7.94 -7.71 5.44
C GLU A 163 -7.05 -6.55 5.92
N ILE A 164 -5.80 -6.49 5.41
CA ILE A 164 -4.88 -5.39 5.70
C ILE A 164 -5.43 -4.07 5.14
N TYR A 165 -5.93 -4.08 3.90
CA TYR A 165 -6.50 -2.90 3.27
C TYR A 165 -7.73 -2.38 4.04
N GLU A 166 -8.69 -3.25 4.32
CA GLU A 166 -9.92 -2.88 5.05
C GLU A 166 -9.63 -2.33 6.45
N ARG A 167 -8.62 -2.87 7.12
CA ARG A 167 -8.21 -2.43 8.45
C ARG A 167 -7.54 -1.06 8.46
N ASN A 168 -6.84 -0.68 7.37
CA ASN A 168 -6.03 0.53 7.33
C ASN A 168 -6.59 1.64 6.42
N LEU A 169 -7.30 1.28 5.36
CA LEU A 169 -7.75 2.20 4.30
C LEU A 169 -9.19 1.92 3.84
N GLY A 170 -9.87 0.96 4.45
CA GLY A 170 -11.24 0.57 4.08
C GLY A 170 -12.28 1.63 4.50
N GLU A 171 -13.54 1.41 4.09
CA GLU A 171 -14.65 2.35 4.33
C GLU A 171 -14.93 2.62 5.81
N LYS A 172 -14.54 1.71 6.70
CA LYS A 172 -14.71 1.85 8.17
C LYS A 172 -13.50 2.47 8.86
N THR A 173 -12.47 2.83 8.11
CA THR A 173 -11.29 3.51 8.64
C THR A 173 -11.60 4.99 8.82
N PRO A 174 -11.25 5.63 9.96
CA PRO A 174 -11.56 7.03 10.22
C PRO A 174 -10.87 7.99 9.24
#